data_28b3de9bceab35f78b8b0a841c6f76dd
#
_entry.id   28b3de9bceab35f78b8b0a841c6f76dd
#
_cell.length_a   1.000
_cell.length_b   1.000
_cell.length_c   1.000
_cell.angle_alpha   90.00
_cell.angle_beta   90.00
_cell.angle_gamma   90.00
#
_symmetry.space_group_name_H-M   'P 1'
#
loop_
_entity.id
_entity.type
_entity.pdbx_description
1 polymer ?
#
loop_
_entity_poly.entity_id
_entity_poly.type
_entity_poly.pdbx_seq_one_letter_code
_entity_poly.pdbx_strand_id
1 'polypeptide(L)'
;MLNRRQFLGTAAAASAATLGQAPNALAQMSYELIIKGGRVIDPSVGIDAVRDVAISAGKIAAVAPNITAGAADTIDARGKIVAPGLIDIHTHAGRSKEGPPMCLQDGVTGWVDAGSGGADNMDEVAAVARGAPQIGRCLINIARTGVAPGGELQDLTRANVDLARGAIARNRDVVIGVKARMSNNVAGANDLEALRRAQAAADGLPVMIHVGQNYSPLRSYLSLLKRGDIVTHIYAPAANGLLDDKGKLIPEVMQARRRGILFDFGNGTADHFDWATVEAATKQDFWPDTFSTDWSITSRTTGVVDMPNVMSKLLMFGMPLSAAIAAGTVNAARIFPAFDDRGTLNVGAPADVAILELREGEFEFLDNYKGTRKGKQRLFPIATVLGGKKTPARA
;
A
#
# COMPACT_ATOMS: atom_id res chain seq x y z
N MET A 1 -31.31 -68.34 23.89
CA MET A 1 -32.51 -67.59 23.42
C MET A 1 -33.21 -67.02 24.60
N LEU A 2 -33.00 -65.83 25.03
CA LEU A 2 -33.79 -65.18 26.10
C LEU A 2 -34.24 -63.81 25.56
N ASN A 3 -35.51 -63.58 25.76
CA ASN A 3 -36.45 -62.74 25.07
C ASN A 3 -36.33 -61.25 25.52
N ARG A 4 -36.49 -60.36 24.62
CA ARG A 4 -36.54 -58.89 24.79
C ARG A 4 -37.86 -58.41 25.43
N ARG A 5 -38.14 -58.72 26.66
CA ARG A 5 -39.32 -58.13 27.36
C ARG A 5 -39.25 -58.43 28.84
N GLN A 6 -38.40 -57.78 29.56
CA GLN A 6 -38.53 -57.60 31.01
C GLN A 6 -37.42 -56.73 31.55
N PHE A 7 -37.56 -55.41 31.40
CA PHE A 7 -36.96 -54.40 32.28
C PHE A 7 -37.78 -53.13 32.19
N LEU A 8 -38.98 -53.16 32.69
CA LEU A 8 -39.74 -51.95 33.05
C LEU A 8 -40.31 -52.25 34.45
N GLY A 9 -39.82 -51.56 35.41
CA GLY A 9 -40.42 -51.52 36.70
C GLY A 9 -39.46 -51.10 37.82
N THR A 10 -39.78 -49.95 38.41
CA THR A 10 -39.35 -49.44 39.71
C THR A 10 -37.99 -48.82 39.86
N ALA A 11 -37.95 -47.46 39.87
CA ALA A 11 -37.73 -46.69 41.11
C ALA A 11 -37.83 -45.20 40.84
N ALA A 12 -38.97 -44.62 41.15
CA ALA A 12 -39.06 -43.18 41.38
C ALA A 12 -38.44 -42.91 42.76
N ALA A 13 -37.27 -42.37 42.80
CA ALA A 13 -36.68 -41.73 43.96
C ALA A 13 -36.44 -40.24 43.61
N ALA A 14 -37.27 -39.39 44.19
CA ALA A 14 -37.09 -37.93 44.12
C ALA A 14 -35.75 -37.52 44.75
N SER A 15 -34.86 -37.12 43.94
CA SER A 15 -33.71 -36.30 44.35
C SER A 15 -33.96 -34.90 43.82
N ALA A 16 -34.42 -34.01 44.68
CA ALA A 16 -34.37 -32.59 44.51
C ALA A 16 -32.88 -32.16 44.49
N ALA A 17 -32.25 -32.28 43.34
CA ALA A 17 -30.96 -31.67 43.10
C ALA A 17 -31.24 -30.19 42.90
N THR A 18 -30.82 -29.38 43.85
CA THR A 18 -30.61 -27.95 43.73
C THR A 18 -29.98 -27.66 42.38
N LEU A 19 -30.73 -27.00 41.49
CA LEU A 19 -30.18 -26.29 40.34
C LEU A 19 -29.30 -25.19 40.89
N GLY A 20 -28.05 -25.56 41.21
CA GLY A 20 -26.98 -24.62 41.34
C GLY A 20 -26.92 -23.91 39.99
N GLN A 21 -27.24 -22.63 40.01
CA GLN A 21 -26.94 -21.74 38.91
C GLN A 21 -25.45 -21.93 38.58
N ALA A 22 -25.17 -22.64 37.49
CA ALA A 22 -23.86 -22.55 36.88
C ALA A 22 -23.60 -21.07 36.70
N PRO A 23 -22.51 -20.52 37.25
CA PRO A 23 -22.20 -19.15 36.98
C PRO A 23 -22.10 -19.00 35.45
N ASN A 24 -22.81 -18.03 34.91
CA ASN A 24 -22.67 -17.57 33.54
C ASN A 24 -21.22 -17.13 33.34
N ALA A 25 -20.36 -18.10 33.20
CA ALA A 25 -19.01 -17.98 32.69
C ALA A 25 -19.10 -18.01 31.15
N LEU A 26 -19.95 -17.20 30.53
CA LEU A 26 -19.57 -16.48 29.37
C LEU A 26 -18.48 -15.56 29.90
N ALA A 27 -17.22 -16.05 29.93
CA ALA A 27 -16.05 -15.23 30.15
C ALA A 27 -16.27 -14.02 29.24
N GLN A 28 -16.47 -12.88 29.87
CA GLN A 28 -16.73 -11.63 29.17
C GLN A 28 -15.48 -11.43 28.32
N MET A 29 -15.58 -11.77 27.02
CA MET A 29 -14.42 -11.68 26.12
C MET A 29 -13.96 -10.22 26.19
N SER A 30 -12.84 -9.99 26.81
CA SER A 30 -12.21 -8.68 26.87
C SER A 30 -11.26 -8.58 25.70
N TYR A 31 -11.51 -7.64 24.82
CA TYR A 31 -10.59 -7.32 23.73
C TYR A 31 -9.44 -6.46 24.23
N GLU A 32 -8.32 -6.48 23.52
CA GLU A 32 -7.19 -5.60 23.81
C GLU A 32 -7.52 -4.16 23.40
N LEU A 33 -8.20 -4.01 22.27
CA LEU A 33 -8.59 -2.71 21.72
C LEU A 33 -9.92 -2.84 20.97
N ILE A 34 -10.80 -1.86 21.15
CA ILE A 34 -11.97 -1.68 20.28
C ILE A 34 -11.93 -0.31 19.64
N ILE A 35 -12.05 -0.24 18.31
CA ILE A 35 -12.27 0.98 17.54
C ILE A 35 -13.79 1.13 17.38
N LYS A 36 -14.38 2.17 17.97
CA LYS A 36 -15.83 2.33 18.12
C LYS A 36 -16.43 3.31 17.12
N GLY A 37 -17.50 2.90 16.46
CA GLY A 37 -18.44 3.77 15.76
C GLY A 37 -17.89 4.46 14.50
N GLY A 38 -16.78 3.98 13.93
CA GLY A 38 -16.21 4.51 12.70
C GLY A 38 -16.93 4.01 11.44
N ARG A 39 -16.88 4.79 10.36
CA ARG A 39 -17.26 4.30 9.03
C ARG A 39 -16.16 3.35 8.55
N VAL A 40 -16.38 2.06 8.67
CA VAL A 40 -15.47 1.04 8.17
C VAL A 40 -15.60 0.99 6.65
N ILE A 41 -14.49 1.25 5.95
CA ILE A 41 -14.38 1.08 4.50
C ILE A 41 -13.32 0.01 4.26
N ASP A 42 -13.79 -1.20 3.95
CA ASP A 42 -12.93 -2.32 3.56
C ASP A 42 -13.37 -2.86 2.19
N PRO A 43 -12.71 -2.41 1.11
CA PRO A 43 -13.05 -2.84 -0.24
C PRO A 43 -12.77 -4.32 -0.51
N SER A 44 -11.92 -4.97 0.28
CA SER A 44 -11.58 -6.39 0.10
C SER A 44 -12.78 -7.32 0.30
N VAL A 45 -13.73 -6.89 1.16
CA VAL A 45 -14.96 -7.62 1.51
C VAL A 45 -16.22 -6.80 1.25
N GLY A 46 -16.11 -5.64 0.60
CA GLY A 46 -17.25 -4.81 0.21
C GLY A 46 -17.97 -4.12 1.38
N ILE A 47 -17.27 -3.85 2.49
CA ILE A 47 -17.85 -3.11 3.62
C ILE A 47 -17.66 -1.61 3.41
N ASP A 48 -18.76 -0.85 3.51
CA ASP A 48 -18.80 0.61 3.67
C ASP A 48 -19.96 0.94 4.60
N ALA A 49 -19.73 0.89 5.91
CA ALA A 49 -20.77 1.08 6.92
C ALA A 49 -20.17 1.43 8.29
N VAL A 50 -20.99 2.06 9.15
CA VAL A 50 -20.61 2.29 10.55
C VAL A 50 -20.51 0.95 11.28
N ARG A 51 -19.33 0.65 11.83
CA ARG A 51 -19.00 -0.58 12.54
C ARG A 51 -18.03 -0.30 13.67
N ASP A 52 -17.99 -1.24 14.61
CA ASP A 52 -16.92 -1.40 15.58
C ASP A 52 -15.92 -2.45 15.08
N VAL A 53 -14.64 -2.26 15.37
CA VAL A 53 -13.58 -3.21 15.08
C VAL A 53 -12.91 -3.61 16.38
N ALA A 54 -13.02 -4.89 16.77
CA ALA A 54 -12.35 -5.43 17.94
C ALA A 54 -11.06 -6.14 17.58
N ILE A 55 -10.06 -5.98 18.43
CA ILE A 55 -8.72 -6.49 18.25
C ILE A 55 -8.31 -7.32 19.46
N SER A 56 -7.71 -8.47 19.21
CA SER A 56 -7.13 -9.37 20.21
C SER A 56 -5.92 -10.08 19.65
N ALA A 57 -4.88 -10.25 20.47
CA ALA A 57 -3.63 -10.91 20.09
C ALA A 57 -3.02 -10.33 18.78
N GLY A 58 -3.11 -9.00 18.62
CA GLY A 58 -2.60 -8.32 17.43
C GLY A 58 -3.34 -8.60 16.12
N LYS A 59 -4.54 -9.20 16.19
CA LYS A 59 -5.38 -9.56 15.04
C LYS A 59 -6.77 -8.94 15.13
N ILE A 60 -7.41 -8.76 13.98
CA ILE A 60 -8.83 -8.42 13.91
C ILE A 60 -9.64 -9.59 14.48
N ALA A 61 -10.35 -9.36 15.57
CA ALA A 61 -11.14 -10.37 16.26
C ALA A 61 -12.62 -10.30 15.87
N ALA A 62 -13.16 -9.11 15.61
CA ALA A 62 -14.53 -8.91 15.14
C ALA A 62 -14.69 -7.58 14.40
N VAL A 63 -15.60 -7.55 13.42
CA VAL A 63 -16.13 -6.33 12.79
C VAL A 63 -17.66 -6.43 12.85
N ALA A 64 -18.32 -5.58 13.63
CA ALA A 64 -19.76 -5.66 13.86
C ALA A 64 -20.41 -4.28 14.03
N PRO A 65 -21.73 -4.14 13.84
CA PRO A 65 -22.43 -2.86 14.02
C PRO A 65 -22.30 -2.28 15.43
N ASN A 66 -22.24 -3.13 16.44
CA ASN A 66 -22.06 -2.74 17.83
C ASN A 66 -21.43 -3.90 18.60
N ILE A 67 -20.29 -3.66 19.22
CA ILE A 67 -19.59 -4.61 20.09
C ILE A 67 -19.78 -4.15 21.53
N THR A 68 -20.57 -4.89 22.29
CA THR A 68 -20.88 -4.57 23.70
C THR A 68 -19.88 -5.12 24.69
N ALA A 69 -19.00 -6.02 24.26
CA ALA A 69 -17.94 -6.57 25.10
C ALA A 69 -16.95 -5.47 25.57
N GLY A 70 -16.32 -5.71 26.71
CA GLY A 70 -15.28 -4.81 27.24
C GLY A 70 -13.99 -4.88 26.42
N ALA A 71 -13.15 -3.86 26.56
CA ALA A 71 -11.80 -3.82 26.04
C ALA A 71 -10.85 -3.13 27.04
N ALA A 72 -9.56 -3.48 26.96
CA ALA A 72 -8.54 -2.83 27.76
C ALA A 72 -8.33 -1.35 27.33
N ASP A 73 -8.47 -1.06 26.02
CA ASP A 73 -8.43 0.30 25.45
C ASP A 73 -9.52 0.46 24.40
N THR A 74 -9.91 1.72 24.16
CA THR A 74 -10.94 2.09 23.17
C THR A 74 -10.54 3.32 22.39
N ILE A 75 -10.70 3.27 21.07
CA ILE A 75 -10.55 4.43 20.18
C ILE A 75 -11.96 4.86 19.74
N ASP A 76 -12.36 6.09 20.06
CA ASP A 76 -13.57 6.68 19.49
C ASP A 76 -13.29 7.12 18.04
N ALA A 77 -13.89 6.42 17.09
CA ALA A 77 -13.76 6.70 15.66
C ALA A 77 -15.03 7.29 15.04
N ARG A 78 -15.98 7.78 15.84
CA ARG A 78 -17.20 8.42 15.33
C ARG A 78 -16.87 9.59 14.43
N GLY A 79 -17.47 9.63 13.24
CA GLY A 79 -17.18 10.61 12.19
C GLY A 79 -15.84 10.40 11.49
N LYS A 80 -15.13 9.33 11.78
CA LYS A 80 -13.86 8.96 11.13
C LYS A 80 -14.07 7.75 10.20
N ILE A 81 -13.11 7.58 9.29
CA ILE A 81 -12.99 6.41 8.43
C ILE A 81 -12.03 5.43 9.12
N VAL A 82 -12.45 4.18 9.17
CA VAL A 82 -11.62 3.06 9.63
C VAL A 82 -11.38 2.16 8.43
N ALA A 83 -10.16 2.14 7.94
CA ALA A 83 -9.75 1.37 6.78
C ALA A 83 -8.67 0.35 7.15
N PRO A 84 -8.43 -0.70 6.35
CA PRO A 84 -7.20 -1.46 6.46
C PRO A 84 -5.99 -0.53 6.45
N GLY A 85 -4.92 -0.91 7.11
CA GLY A 85 -3.68 -0.16 7.08
C GLY A 85 -3.22 0.10 5.64
N LEU A 86 -2.81 1.33 5.37
CA LEU A 86 -2.34 1.72 4.04
C LEU A 86 -1.03 1.00 3.69
N ILE A 87 -0.86 0.69 2.42
CA ILE A 87 0.35 0.07 1.87
C ILE A 87 0.89 0.98 0.79
N ASP A 88 2.06 1.55 1.04
CA ASP A 88 2.77 2.43 0.11
C ASP A 88 3.84 1.63 -0.64
N ILE A 89 3.58 1.31 -1.89
CA ILE A 89 4.46 0.45 -2.70
C ILE A 89 5.65 1.19 -3.33
N HIS A 90 5.75 2.51 -3.12
CA HIS A 90 6.85 3.29 -3.65
C HIS A 90 7.27 4.38 -2.65
N THR A 91 8.26 4.05 -1.85
CA THR A 91 8.91 4.96 -0.91
C THR A 91 10.43 4.90 -1.06
N HIS A 92 11.11 5.79 -0.37
CA HIS A 92 12.54 5.75 -0.08
C HIS A 92 12.79 5.73 1.43
N ALA A 93 11.85 5.14 2.18
CA ALA A 93 11.88 5.06 3.64
C ALA A 93 13.03 4.19 4.17
N GLY A 94 13.53 3.27 3.35
CA GLY A 94 14.68 2.42 3.69
C GLY A 94 16.03 3.13 3.76
N ARG A 95 16.10 4.42 3.39
CA ARG A 95 17.34 5.20 3.47
C ARG A 95 17.76 5.56 4.90
N SER A 96 16.82 5.55 5.84
CA SER A 96 17.11 5.87 7.23
C SER A 96 16.15 5.19 8.19
N LYS A 97 16.55 5.01 9.44
CA LYS A 97 15.73 4.40 10.49
C LYS A 97 14.52 5.29 10.89
N GLU A 98 14.57 6.57 10.58
CA GLU A 98 13.50 7.53 10.85
C GLU A 98 12.35 7.41 9.85
N GLY A 99 12.64 6.92 8.63
CA GLY A 99 11.64 6.83 7.56
C GLY A 99 10.42 5.99 7.92
N PRO A 100 10.59 4.70 8.30
CA PRO A 100 9.45 3.83 8.58
C PRO A 100 8.51 4.34 9.67
N PRO A 101 8.97 4.82 10.86
CA PRO A 101 8.09 5.41 11.86
C PRO A 101 7.30 6.63 11.35
N MET A 102 7.90 7.43 10.46
CA MET A 102 7.22 8.58 9.87
C MET A 102 6.10 8.14 8.92
N CYS A 103 6.32 7.12 8.10
CA CYS A 103 5.26 6.53 7.27
C CYS A 103 4.12 5.94 8.13
N LEU A 104 4.45 5.32 9.26
CA LEU A 104 3.45 4.78 10.19
C LEU A 104 2.50 5.86 10.72
N GLN A 105 3.00 7.06 11.00
CA GLN A 105 2.19 8.20 11.43
C GLN A 105 1.19 8.68 10.36
N ASP A 106 1.44 8.37 9.10
CA ASP A 106 0.61 8.72 7.96
C ASP A 106 -0.48 7.66 7.64
N GLY A 107 -0.59 6.60 8.47
CA GLY A 107 -1.53 5.49 8.25
C GLY A 107 -0.93 4.29 7.52
N VAL A 108 0.36 4.33 7.17
CA VAL A 108 1.03 3.31 6.35
C VAL A 108 1.58 2.21 7.23
N THR A 109 0.98 1.02 7.17
CA THR A 109 1.37 -0.17 7.93
C THR A 109 2.22 -1.16 7.12
N GLY A 110 2.31 -0.96 5.82
CA GLY A 110 3.18 -1.70 4.92
C GLY A 110 3.84 -0.75 3.92
N TRP A 111 5.11 -0.92 3.64
CA TRP A 111 5.82 -0.06 2.68
C TRP A 111 6.87 -0.82 1.88
N VAL A 112 7.16 -0.29 0.70
CA VAL A 112 8.21 -0.80 -0.19
C VAL A 112 9.21 0.32 -0.49
N ASP A 113 10.48 0.10 -0.18
CA ASP A 113 11.56 0.96 -0.69
C ASP A 113 11.79 0.65 -2.16
N ALA A 114 11.55 1.64 -3.02
CA ALA A 114 11.60 1.47 -4.46
C ALA A 114 12.97 1.82 -5.06
N GLY A 115 13.98 1.10 -4.64
CA GLY A 115 15.30 1.14 -5.26
C GLY A 115 16.25 2.19 -4.70
N SER A 116 16.11 2.59 -3.44
CA SER A 116 17.12 3.42 -2.77
C SER A 116 18.49 2.76 -2.84
N GLY A 117 18.54 1.44 -2.61
CA GLY A 117 19.75 0.63 -2.68
C GLY A 117 19.87 -0.14 -3.99
N GLY A 118 21.10 -0.35 -4.42
CA GLY A 118 21.50 -1.29 -5.45
C GLY A 118 22.41 -2.36 -4.84
N ALA A 119 23.10 -3.14 -5.69
CA ALA A 119 23.90 -4.28 -5.23
C ALA A 119 24.98 -3.93 -4.21
N ASP A 120 25.51 -2.70 -4.25
CA ASP A 120 26.62 -2.26 -3.39
C ASP A 120 26.17 -1.91 -1.96
N ASN A 121 24.91 -1.49 -1.76
CA ASN A 121 24.39 -1.00 -0.48
C ASN A 121 22.99 -1.54 -0.12
N MET A 122 22.55 -2.62 -0.78
CA MET A 122 21.23 -3.22 -0.51
C MET A 122 21.13 -3.75 0.92
N ASP A 123 22.21 -4.24 1.48
CA ASP A 123 22.23 -4.79 2.84
C ASP A 123 21.90 -3.72 3.91
N GLU A 124 22.28 -2.46 3.70
CA GLU A 124 21.94 -1.32 4.56
C GLU A 124 20.44 -1.02 4.52
N VAL A 125 19.86 -0.92 3.31
CA VAL A 125 18.43 -0.68 3.11
C VAL A 125 17.60 -1.85 3.66
N ALA A 126 18.05 -3.07 3.43
CA ALA A 126 17.42 -4.28 3.97
C ALA A 126 17.43 -4.31 5.49
N ALA A 127 18.52 -3.84 6.13
CA ALA A 127 18.59 -3.74 7.59
C ALA A 127 17.55 -2.75 8.15
N VAL A 128 17.30 -1.63 7.48
CA VAL A 128 16.20 -0.70 7.86
C VAL A 128 14.85 -1.38 7.71
N ALA A 129 14.61 -2.11 6.61
CA ALA A 129 13.36 -2.81 6.39
C ALA A 129 13.08 -3.87 7.45
N ARG A 130 14.10 -4.65 7.85
CA ARG A 130 14.00 -5.66 8.92
C ARG A 130 13.77 -5.06 10.30
N GLY A 131 14.36 -3.89 10.56
CA GLY A 131 14.24 -3.19 11.84
C GLY A 131 13.00 -2.28 11.97
N ALA A 132 12.20 -2.15 10.92
CA ALA A 132 11.01 -1.32 10.94
C ALA A 132 9.92 -1.89 11.86
N PRO A 133 9.10 -1.03 12.52
CA PRO A 133 7.98 -1.50 13.33
C PRO A 133 6.88 -2.18 12.47
N GLN A 134 6.63 -1.66 11.28
CA GLN A 134 5.69 -2.23 10.30
C GLN A 134 6.42 -3.07 9.25
N ILE A 135 5.66 -3.78 8.42
CA ILE A 135 6.24 -4.59 7.35
C ILE A 135 6.91 -3.70 6.29
N GLY A 136 8.24 -3.81 6.19
CA GLY A 136 9.06 -3.17 5.17
C GLY A 136 9.55 -4.18 4.13
N ARG A 137 9.53 -3.79 2.87
CA ARG A 137 10.09 -4.56 1.75
C ARG A 137 10.88 -3.64 0.85
N CYS A 138 11.66 -4.21 -0.06
CA CYS A 138 12.54 -3.46 -0.95
C CYS A 138 12.44 -3.96 -2.39
N LEU A 139 12.52 -3.05 -3.34
CA LEU A 139 12.95 -3.35 -4.71
C LEU A 139 14.42 -2.95 -4.80
N ILE A 140 15.27 -3.83 -5.30
CA ILE A 140 16.67 -3.46 -5.57
C ILE A 140 16.75 -2.63 -6.85
N ASN A 141 17.51 -1.54 -6.84
CA ASN A 141 17.81 -0.83 -8.09
C ASN A 141 18.76 -1.68 -8.94
N ILE A 142 18.49 -1.78 -10.25
CA ILE A 142 19.38 -2.48 -11.18
C ILE A 142 20.77 -1.81 -11.26
N ALA A 143 20.84 -0.50 -11.06
CA ALA A 143 22.11 0.17 -10.89
C ALA A 143 22.71 -0.22 -9.53
N ARG A 144 23.93 -0.74 -9.56
CA ARG A 144 24.60 -1.25 -8.35
C ARG A 144 24.73 -0.23 -7.21
N THR A 145 24.74 1.05 -7.52
CA THR A 145 24.84 2.16 -6.55
C THR A 145 23.49 2.52 -5.90
N GLY A 146 22.37 1.98 -6.38
CA GLY A 146 21.04 2.51 -6.04
C GLY A 146 20.79 3.86 -6.72
N VAL A 147 19.78 4.61 -6.23
CA VAL A 147 19.50 5.97 -6.68
C VAL A 147 20.68 6.89 -6.34
N ALA A 148 21.34 7.42 -7.37
CA ALA A 148 22.52 8.26 -7.23
C ALA A 148 22.40 9.55 -8.04
N PRO A 149 23.05 10.67 -7.59
CA PRO A 149 23.15 11.89 -8.38
C PRO A 149 23.81 11.67 -9.73
N GLY A 150 23.44 12.46 -10.73
CA GLY A 150 24.05 12.44 -12.06
C GLY A 150 23.56 11.31 -12.99
N GLY A 151 22.52 10.57 -12.59
CA GLY A 151 21.91 9.53 -13.42
C GLY A 151 22.68 8.20 -13.35
N GLU A 152 22.19 7.32 -12.49
CA GLU A 152 22.84 6.06 -12.14
C GLU A 152 22.96 5.06 -13.30
N LEU A 153 22.18 5.22 -14.37
CA LEU A 153 22.15 4.32 -15.54
C LEU A 153 22.77 4.98 -16.81
N GLN A 154 23.30 6.20 -16.72
CA GLN A 154 24.08 6.82 -17.81
C GLN A 154 25.32 5.97 -18.14
N ASP A 155 25.91 5.36 -17.12
CA ASP A 155 26.92 4.33 -17.28
C ASP A 155 26.26 2.95 -17.13
N LEU A 156 26.05 2.29 -18.27
CA LEU A 156 25.37 0.99 -18.32
C LEU A 156 26.15 -0.15 -17.61
N THR A 157 27.46 0.03 -17.35
CA THR A 157 28.22 -0.95 -16.55
C THR A 157 27.72 -1.07 -15.11
N ARG A 158 27.03 -0.04 -14.62
CA ARG A 158 26.39 -0.06 -13.29
C ARG A 158 25.16 -0.97 -13.24
N ALA A 159 24.49 -1.25 -14.35
CA ALA A 159 23.38 -2.19 -14.44
C ALA A 159 23.91 -3.64 -14.54
N ASN A 160 24.43 -4.15 -13.43
CA ASN A 160 25.08 -5.46 -13.39
C ASN A 160 24.13 -6.53 -12.86
N VAL A 161 23.73 -7.46 -13.74
CA VAL A 161 22.75 -8.52 -13.46
C VAL A 161 23.23 -9.48 -12.36
N ASP A 162 24.48 -9.90 -12.40
CA ASP A 162 24.99 -10.90 -11.46
C ASP A 162 25.15 -10.33 -10.04
N LEU A 163 25.63 -9.09 -9.94
CA LEU A 163 25.68 -8.38 -8.65
C LEU A 163 24.28 -8.17 -8.06
N ALA A 164 23.31 -7.78 -8.90
CA ALA A 164 21.92 -7.61 -8.46
C ALA A 164 21.32 -8.95 -7.99
N ARG A 165 21.50 -10.04 -8.74
CA ARG A 165 21.07 -11.39 -8.34
C ARG A 165 21.71 -11.84 -7.02
N GLY A 166 23.00 -11.59 -6.85
CA GLY A 166 23.71 -11.87 -5.61
C GLY A 166 23.15 -11.13 -4.41
N ALA A 167 22.82 -9.83 -4.57
CA ALA A 167 22.20 -9.03 -3.53
C ALA A 167 20.75 -9.46 -3.24
N ILE A 168 19.95 -9.81 -4.25
CA ILE A 168 18.62 -10.40 -4.09
C ILE A 168 18.71 -11.70 -3.27
N ALA A 169 19.64 -12.59 -3.62
CA ALA A 169 19.79 -13.88 -2.94
C ALA A 169 20.14 -13.71 -1.45
N ARG A 170 21.00 -12.76 -1.11
CA ARG A 170 21.37 -12.46 0.29
C ARG A 170 20.24 -11.83 1.10
N ASN A 171 19.31 -11.13 0.44
CA ASN A 171 18.24 -10.37 1.08
C ASN A 171 16.83 -10.84 0.67
N ARG A 172 16.70 -12.14 0.36
CA ARG A 172 15.47 -12.74 -0.19
C ARG A 172 14.24 -12.60 0.73
N ASP A 173 14.44 -12.40 2.00
CA ASP A 173 13.40 -12.17 3.01
C ASP A 173 12.73 -10.79 2.88
N VAL A 174 13.44 -9.80 2.33
CA VAL A 174 12.94 -8.41 2.21
C VAL A 174 12.95 -7.88 0.78
N VAL A 175 13.81 -8.38 -0.11
CA VAL A 175 13.82 -7.95 -1.53
C VAL A 175 12.78 -8.72 -2.33
N ILE A 176 11.78 -8.00 -2.86
CA ILE A 176 10.60 -8.55 -3.51
C ILE A 176 10.44 -8.14 -4.98
N GLY A 177 11.42 -7.45 -5.55
CA GLY A 177 11.42 -7.02 -6.95
C GLY A 177 12.63 -6.19 -7.31
N VAL A 178 12.62 -5.68 -8.54
CA VAL A 178 13.69 -4.85 -9.09
C VAL A 178 13.13 -3.50 -9.54
N LYS A 179 13.88 -2.42 -9.29
CA LYS A 179 13.57 -1.06 -9.73
C LYS A 179 14.52 -0.66 -10.87
N ALA A 180 13.95 0.02 -11.88
CA ALA A 180 14.74 0.70 -12.91
C ALA A 180 14.16 2.07 -13.23
N ARG A 181 15.00 3.10 -13.34
CA ARG A 181 14.59 4.48 -13.62
C ARG A 181 14.88 4.83 -15.08
N MET A 182 13.78 5.12 -15.84
CA MET A 182 13.85 5.23 -17.31
C MET A 182 13.99 6.67 -17.83
N SER A 183 13.99 7.68 -16.95
CA SER A 183 14.10 9.08 -17.36
C SER A 183 15.38 9.35 -18.15
N ASN A 184 15.31 10.28 -19.10
CA ASN A 184 16.44 10.64 -19.96
C ASN A 184 17.69 11.09 -19.18
N ASN A 185 17.50 11.88 -18.11
CA ASN A 185 18.58 12.32 -17.23
C ASN A 185 19.15 11.19 -16.34
N VAL A 186 18.51 10.03 -16.30
CA VAL A 186 18.92 8.87 -15.48
C VAL A 186 19.55 7.77 -16.33
N ALA A 187 18.87 7.35 -17.38
CA ALA A 187 19.29 6.25 -18.25
C ALA A 187 19.67 6.70 -19.67
N GLY A 188 19.07 7.79 -20.16
CA GLY A 188 19.31 8.25 -21.53
C GLY A 188 19.06 7.14 -22.56
N ALA A 189 19.94 7.02 -23.54
CA ALA A 189 19.86 6.01 -24.59
C ALA A 189 20.04 4.55 -24.07
N ASN A 190 20.45 4.38 -22.82
CA ASN A 190 20.63 3.07 -22.19
C ASN A 190 19.33 2.49 -21.64
N ASP A 191 18.22 3.19 -21.68
CA ASP A 191 16.98 2.89 -20.95
C ASP A 191 16.40 1.49 -21.25
N LEU A 192 16.25 1.13 -22.52
CA LEU A 192 15.70 -0.18 -22.91
C LEU A 192 16.63 -1.34 -22.53
N GLU A 193 17.94 -1.14 -22.64
CA GLU A 193 18.91 -2.17 -22.23
C GLU A 193 18.97 -2.29 -20.71
N ALA A 194 18.89 -1.20 -19.98
CA ALA A 194 18.80 -1.19 -18.52
C ALA A 194 17.53 -1.95 -18.07
N LEU A 195 16.39 -1.76 -18.77
CA LEU A 195 15.16 -2.52 -18.48
C LEU A 195 15.35 -4.01 -18.72
N ARG A 196 15.96 -4.43 -19.84
CA ARG A 196 16.24 -5.85 -20.09
C ARG A 196 17.12 -6.46 -19.00
N ARG A 197 18.13 -5.72 -18.55
CA ARG A 197 18.99 -6.17 -17.42
C ARG A 197 18.22 -6.25 -16.11
N ALA A 198 17.32 -5.29 -15.82
CA ALA A 198 16.45 -5.35 -14.65
C ALA A 198 15.56 -6.61 -14.68
N GLN A 199 14.96 -6.93 -15.84
CA GLN A 199 14.16 -8.13 -16.01
C GLN A 199 14.98 -9.42 -15.86
N ALA A 200 16.21 -9.43 -16.40
CA ALA A 200 17.13 -10.55 -16.24
C ALA A 200 17.52 -10.75 -14.77
N ALA A 201 17.78 -9.65 -14.03
CA ALA A 201 18.13 -9.73 -12.62
C ALA A 201 16.93 -10.15 -11.74
N ALA A 202 15.71 -9.76 -12.11
CA ALA A 202 14.51 -10.04 -11.37
C ALA A 202 14.15 -11.52 -11.28
N ASP A 203 14.49 -12.31 -12.32
CA ASP A 203 14.30 -13.79 -12.35
C ASP A 203 12.91 -14.24 -11.86
N GLY A 204 11.87 -13.62 -12.42
CA GLY A 204 10.47 -13.92 -12.06
C GLY A 204 9.85 -12.95 -11.05
N LEU A 205 10.62 -12.21 -10.30
CA LEU A 205 10.11 -11.11 -9.47
C LEU A 205 9.56 -9.97 -10.34
N PRO A 206 8.64 -9.13 -9.83
CA PRO A 206 8.16 -7.96 -10.56
C PRO A 206 9.26 -6.90 -10.75
N VAL A 207 9.18 -6.20 -11.87
CA VAL A 207 9.99 -5.01 -12.14
C VAL A 207 9.11 -3.77 -12.05
N MET A 208 9.54 -2.78 -11.27
CA MET A 208 8.92 -1.46 -11.25
C MET A 208 9.79 -0.50 -12.05
N ILE A 209 9.21 0.09 -13.09
CA ILE A 209 9.87 1.17 -13.84
C ILE A 209 9.36 2.53 -13.40
N HIS A 210 10.29 3.48 -13.26
CA HIS A 210 10.01 4.89 -13.09
C HIS A 210 9.95 5.53 -14.46
N VAL A 211 8.84 6.16 -14.81
CA VAL A 211 8.68 6.90 -16.05
C VAL A 211 8.56 8.41 -15.77
N GLY A 212 8.88 9.20 -16.76
CA GLY A 212 8.86 10.66 -16.71
C GLY A 212 10.06 11.22 -17.49
N GLN A 213 9.79 12.13 -18.45
CA GLN A 213 10.79 12.66 -19.37
C GLN A 213 11.65 11.55 -20.03
N ASN A 214 10.96 10.52 -20.55
CA ASN A 214 11.59 9.31 -21.08
C ASN A 214 12.40 9.60 -22.34
N TYR A 215 13.54 8.90 -22.51
CA TYR A 215 14.28 8.90 -23.77
C TYR A 215 13.52 8.10 -24.83
N SER A 216 13.19 6.86 -24.55
CA SER A 216 12.37 6.03 -25.44
C SER A 216 10.87 6.28 -25.21
N PRO A 217 10.00 6.08 -26.23
CA PRO A 217 8.56 6.14 -26.06
C PRO A 217 8.04 5.11 -25.05
N LEU A 218 7.04 5.48 -24.25
CA LEU A 218 6.43 4.57 -23.24
C LEU A 218 6.02 3.22 -23.84
N ARG A 219 5.48 3.19 -25.07
CA ARG A 219 5.13 1.95 -25.77
C ARG A 219 6.26 0.95 -25.87
N SER A 220 7.52 1.42 -25.99
CA SER A 220 8.69 0.56 -26.05
C SER A 220 8.94 -0.17 -24.73
N TYR A 221 8.79 0.53 -23.59
CA TYR A 221 8.86 -0.13 -22.28
C TYR A 221 7.69 -1.09 -22.08
N LEU A 222 6.46 -0.65 -22.38
CA LEU A 222 5.27 -1.47 -22.23
C LEU A 222 5.36 -2.78 -23.02
N SER A 223 6.02 -2.78 -24.18
CA SER A 223 6.22 -4.00 -24.98
C SER A 223 7.13 -5.02 -24.31
N LEU A 224 8.07 -4.57 -23.48
CA LEU A 224 9.02 -5.42 -22.75
C LEU A 224 8.45 -5.92 -21.41
N LEU A 225 7.52 -5.16 -20.80
CA LEU A 225 6.95 -5.51 -19.50
C LEU A 225 6.02 -6.72 -19.58
N LYS A 226 5.98 -7.48 -18.48
CA LYS A 226 5.17 -8.69 -18.30
C LYS A 226 4.14 -8.50 -17.19
N ARG A 227 3.20 -9.43 -17.06
CA ARG A 227 2.19 -9.46 -15.99
C ARG A 227 2.84 -9.29 -14.62
N GLY A 228 2.32 -8.36 -13.81
CA GLY A 228 2.81 -8.05 -12.47
C GLY A 228 3.90 -6.99 -12.44
N ASP A 229 4.48 -6.60 -13.58
CA ASP A 229 5.37 -5.44 -13.63
C ASP A 229 4.59 -4.13 -13.44
N ILE A 230 5.26 -3.11 -12.91
CA ILE A 230 4.65 -1.87 -12.45
C ILE A 230 5.25 -0.68 -13.19
N VAL A 231 4.40 0.20 -13.68
CA VAL A 231 4.78 1.53 -14.19
C VAL A 231 4.38 2.56 -13.14
N THR A 232 5.33 3.21 -12.51
CA THR A 232 5.08 4.28 -11.53
C THR A 232 5.30 5.66 -12.13
N HIS A 233 4.71 6.70 -11.52
CA HIS A 233 4.67 8.09 -12.00
C HIS A 233 3.85 8.25 -13.29
N ILE A 234 2.73 7.55 -13.36
CA ILE A 234 1.92 7.48 -14.59
C ILE A 234 1.39 8.84 -15.05
N TYR A 235 1.33 9.83 -14.19
CA TYR A 235 0.86 11.18 -14.50
C TYR A 235 2.00 12.19 -14.71
N ALA A 236 3.21 11.70 -14.92
CA ALA A 236 4.31 12.58 -15.32
C ALA A 236 4.04 13.19 -16.70
N PRO A 237 4.14 14.52 -16.86
CA PRO A 237 4.04 15.15 -18.16
C PRO A 237 5.30 14.81 -18.95
N ALA A 238 5.14 14.12 -20.06
CA ALA A 238 6.28 13.78 -20.88
C ALA A 238 5.89 13.64 -22.34
N ALA A 239 6.65 14.23 -23.23
CA ALA A 239 6.83 13.67 -24.55
C ALA A 239 7.20 12.18 -24.34
N ASN A 240 6.64 11.26 -25.04
CA ASN A 240 6.84 9.81 -24.81
C ASN A 240 6.17 9.23 -23.55
N GLY A 241 5.25 9.95 -22.92
CA GLY A 241 4.47 9.48 -21.76
C GLY A 241 3.22 8.70 -22.14
N LEU A 242 2.25 8.74 -21.23
CA LEU A 242 0.99 8.01 -21.33
C LEU A 242 0.00 8.62 -22.36
N LEU A 243 0.15 9.91 -22.70
CA LEU A 243 -0.70 10.62 -23.64
C LEU A 243 0.05 10.91 -24.95
N ASP A 244 -0.68 10.93 -26.06
CA ASP A 244 -0.20 11.44 -27.34
C ASP A 244 -0.25 12.98 -27.40
N ASP A 245 0.19 13.56 -28.51
CA ASP A 245 0.23 15.02 -28.74
C ASP A 245 -1.20 15.66 -28.75
N LYS A 246 -2.26 14.86 -28.82
CA LYS A 246 -3.65 15.29 -28.75
C LYS A 246 -4.26 15.11 -27.37
N GLY A 247 -3.46 14.72 -26.38
CA GLY A 247 -3.91 14.43 -25.01
C GLY A 247 -4.74 13.14 -24.91
N LYS A 248 -4.63 12.21 -25.87
CA LYS A 248 -5.28 10.91 -25.84
C LYS A 248 -4.34 9.85 -25.27
N LEU A 249 -4.91 8.93 -24.49
CA LEU A 249 -4.20 7.74 -24.06
C LEU A 249 -3.66 6.97 -25.26
N ILE A 250 -2.38 6.65 -25.26
CA ILE A 250 -1.83 5.79 -26.30
C ILE A 250 -2.44 4.38 -26.15
N PRO A 251 -2.82 3.71 -27.26
CA PRO A 251 -3.52 2.42 -27.20
C PRO A 251 -2.76 1.33 -26.45
N GLU A 252 -1.43 1.39 -26.47
CA GLU A 252 -0.53 0.45 -25.80
C GLU A 252 -0.69 0.43 -24.28
N VAL A 253 -1.12 1.54 -23.66
CA VAL A 253 -1.40 1.64 -22.22
C VAL A 253 -2.54 0.71 -21.83
N MET A 254 -3.66 0.77 -22.55
CA MET A 254 -4.82 -0.10 -22.29
C MET A 254 -4.52 -1.57 -22.66
N GLN A 255 -3.70 -1.81 -23.68
CA GLN A 255 -3.23 -3.14 -24.02
C GLN A 255 -2.34 -3.71 -22.92
N ALA A 256 -1.41 -2.92 -22.37
CA ALA A 256 -0.55 -3.31 -21.27
C ALA A 256 -1.36 -3.63 -20.00
N ARG A 257 -2.36 -2.80 -19.65
CA ARG A 257 -3.26 -3.08 -18.53
C ARG A 257 -3.99 -4.42 -18.69
N ARG A 258 -4.51 -4.73 -19.89
CA ARG A 258 -5.14 -6.03 -20.17
C ARG A 258 -4.18 -7.22 -20.07
N ARG A 259 -2.89 -7.01 -20.32
CA ARG A 259 -1.85 -8.03 -20.09
C ARG A 259 -1.50 -8.20 -18.61
N GLY A 260 -1.99 -7.30 -17.74
CA GLY A 260 -1.76 -7.31 -16.29
C GLY A 260 -0.51 -6.55 -15.85
N ILE A 261 -0.06 -5.56 -16.66
CA ILE A 261 0.88 -4.52 -16.20
C ILE A 261 0.07 -3.56 -15.32
N LEU A 262 0.65 -3.18 -14.20
CA LEU A 262 0.05 -2.32 -13.19
C LEU A 262 0.53 -0.87 -13.36
N PHE A 263 -0.35 0.06 -13.06
CA PHE A 263 -0.10 1.49 -13.19
C PHE A 263 -0.26 2.16 -11.83
N ASP A 264 0.84 2.70 -11.33
CA ASP A 264 0.94 3.30 -10.00
C ASP A 264 1.05 4.82 -10.07
N PHE A 265 0.35 5.52 -9.17
CA PHE A 265 0.35 6.98 -9.18
C PHE A 265 1.75 7.55 -8.97
N GLY A 266 2.45 7.12 -7.90
CA GLY A 266 3.82 7.55 -7.61
C GLY A 266 3.96 9.06 -7.56
N ASN A 267 3.32 9.75 -6.61
CA ASN A 267 3.23 11.24 -6.63
C ASN A 267 4.56 11.95 -6.82
N GLY A 268 5.59 11.56 -6.04
CA GLY A 268 6.91 12.16 -6.10
C GLY A 268 6.97 13.66 -5.77
N THR A 269 8.17 14.21 -5.85
CA THR A 269 8.45 15.62 -5.51
C THR A 269 8.95 16.46 -6.69
N ALA A 270 9.34 15.83 -7.78
CA ALA A 270 9.90 16.50 -8.95
C ALA A 270 9.54 15.72 -10.23
N ASP A 271 8.97 16.39 -11.20
CA ASP A 271 8.73 15.92 -12.58
C ASP A 271 7.85 14.65 -12.72
N HIS A 272 7.18 14.20 -11.64
CA HIS A 272 6.46 12.93 -11.59
C HIS A 272 4.94 13.06 -11.70
N PHE A 273 4.41 14.26 -11.49
CA PHE A 273 2.98 14.51 -11.41
C PHE A 273 2.61 15.91 -11.90
N ASP A 274 1.68 15.99 -12.82
CA ASP A 274 1.15 17.20 -13.42
C ASP A 274 -0.37 17.17 -13.51
N TRP A 275 -1.03 18.28 -13.18
CA TRP A 275 -2.48 18.38 -13.19
C TRP A 275 -3.11 18.20 -14.57
N ALA A 276 -2.48 18.69 -15.63
CA ALA A 276 -3.03 18.57 -16.98
C ALA A 276 -3.04 17.11 -17.44
N THR A 277 -1.99 16.36 -17.10
CA THR A 277 -1.88 14.93 -17.41
C THR A 277 -2.94 14.11 -16.66
N VAL A 278 -3.12 14.37 -15.35
CA VAL A 278 -4.19 13.73 -14.55
C VAL A 278 -5.56 14.01 -15.16
N GLU A 279 -5.85 15.28 -15.42
CA GLU A 279 -7.15 15.70 -15.94
C GLU A 279 -7.45 15.04 -17.30
N ALA A 280 -6.46 15.00 -18.19
CA ALA A 280 -6.61 14.35 -19.48
C ALA A 280 -6.82 12.84 -19.37
N ALA A 281 -6.09 12.18 -18.48
CA ALA A 281 -6.17 10.74 -18.26
C ALA A 281 -7.51 10.35 -17.60
N THR A 282 -7.91 11.04 -16.53
CA THR A 282 -9.14 10.73 -15.79
C THR A 282 -10.41 11.01 -16.59
N LYS A 283 -10.42 12.02 -17.48
CA LYS A 283 -11.49 12.23 -18.48
C LYS A 283 -11.66 11.05 -19.45
N GLN A 284 -10.66 10.19 -19.57
CA GLN A 284 -10.68 8.97 -20.39
C GLN A 284 -10.81 7.71 -19.52
N ASP A 285 -11.27 7.87 -18.27
CA ASP A 285 -11.46 6.80 -17.28
C ASP A 285 -10.18 5.98 -16.99
N PHE A 286 -9.03 6.66 -17.07
CA PHE A 286 -7.75 6.03 -16.72
C PHE A 286 -7.31 6.42 -15.31
N TRP A 287 -7.51 5.49 -14.39
CA TRP A 287 -7.18 5.60 -12.97
C TRP A 287 -5.99 4.72 -12.63
N PRO A 288 -5.21 5.06 -11.59
CA PRO A 288 -4.13 4.20 -11.13
C PRO A 288 -4.69 2.92 -10.49
N ASP A 289 -3.93 1.84 -10.58
CA ASP A 289 -4.23 0.60 -9.85
C ASP A 289 -3.87 0.73 -8.37
N THR A 290 -2.83 1.54 -8.07
CA THR A 290 -2.34 1.81 -6.72
C THR A 290 -1.98 3.27 -6.51
N PHE A 291 -2.04 3.70 -5.24
CA PHE A 291 -1.42 4.93 -4.77
C PHE A 291 -0.06 4.63 -4.15
N SER A 292 0.90 5.47 -4.45
CA SER A 292 2.16 5.55 -3.73
C SER A 292 2.68 6.99 -3.70
N THR A 293 3.57 7.26 -2.77
CA THR A 293 3.99 8.62 -2.49
C THR A 293 5.31 9.00 -3.15
N ASP A 294 6.18 8.04 -3.46
CA ASP A 294 7.60 8.28 -3.69
C ASP A 294 8.22 9.04 -2.50
N TRP A 295 7.84 8.57 -1.30
CA TRP A 295 8.15 9.24 -0.05
C TRP A 295 9.66 9.29 0.20
N SER A 296 10.12 10.45 0.63
CA SER A 296 11.43 10.65 1.23
C SER A 296 11.28 11.55 2.46
N ILE A 297 12.31 11.69 3.28
CA ILE A 297 12.23 12.52 4.49
C ILE A 297 11.86 13.98 4.19
N THR A 298 12.22 14.48 3.01
CA THR A 298 11.90 15.85 2.55
C THR A 298 10.50 15.97 1.95
N SER A 299 9.84 14.87 1.60
CA SER A 299 8.52 14.88 0.96
C SER A 299 7.43 15.50 1.83
N ARG A 300 7.58 15.47 3.14
CA ARG A 300 6.63 16.04 4.10
C ARG A 300 6.49 17.55 4.00
N THR A 301 7.50 18.23 3.52
CA THR A 301 7.53 19.69 3.35
C THR A 301 7.27 20.11 1.91
N THR A 302 6.93 19.17 1.05
CA THR A 302 6.63 19.37 -0.37
C THR A 302 5.19 18.97 -0.69
N GLY A 303 4.81 18.95 -1.97
CA GLY A 303 3.46 18.59 -2.40
C GLY A 303 2.99 17.16 -2.09
N VAL A 304 3.85 16.27 -1.61
CA VAL A 304 3.46 14.91 -1.16
C VAL A 304 2.72 14.98 0.18
N VAL A 305 3.31 15.61 1.19
CA VAL A 305 2.83 15.75 2.57
C VAL A 305 2.68 14.38 3.27
N ASP A 306 1.71 13.56 2.89
CA ASP A 306 1.42 12.22 3.40
C ASP A 306 0.63 11.39 2.37
N MET A 307 0.48 10.09 2.58
CA MET A 307 -0.27 9.21 1.67
C MET A 307 -1.77 9.59 1.57
N PRO A 308 -2.50 9.93 2.66
CA PRO A 308 -3.86 10.43 2.57
C PRO A 308 -4.00 11.72 1.74
N ASN A 309 -2.99 12.60 1.75
CA ASN A 309 -2.96 13.77 0.86
C ASN A 309 -2.86 13.36 -0.62
N VAL A 310 -1.97 12.42 -0.93
CA VAL A 310 -1.83 11.89 -2.30
C VAL A 310 -3.14 11.26 -2.78
N MET A 311 -3.78 10.45 -1.94
CA MET A 311 -5.10 9.86 -2.25
C MET A 311 -6.16 10.94 -2.52
N SER A 312 -6.15 12.02 -1.75
CA SER A 312 -7.11 13.13 -1.86
C SER A 312 -7.04 13.86 -3.20
N LYS A 313 -5.90 13.86 -3.85
CA LYS A 313 -5.73 14.51 -5.16
C LYS A 313 -6.65 13.94 -6.23
N LEU A 314 -6.91 12.63 -6.22
CA LEU A 314 -7.78 12.02 -7.21
C LEU A 314 -9.27 12.08 -6.83
N LEU A 315 -9.60 12.32 -5.56
CA LEU A 315 -10.99 12.60 -5.16
C LEU A 315 -11.53 13.86 -5.86
N MET A 316 -10.66 14.86 -6.15
CA MET A 316 -11.04 16.06 -6.90
C MET A 316 -11.51 15.76 -8.31
N PHE A 317 -11.03 14.69 -8.92
CA PHE A 317 -11.38 14.27 -10.28
C PHE A 317 -12.53 13.25 -10.30
N GLY A 318 -13.16 13.00 -9.15
CA GLY A 318 -14.32 12.13 -9.04
C GLY A 318 -14.01 10.66 -8.73
N MET A 319 -12.78 10.32 -8.34
CA MET A 319 -12.49 8.96 -7.87
C MET A 319 -13.33 8.67 -6.62
N PRO A 320 -14.11 7.58 -6.58
CA PRO A 320 -14.86 7.20 -5.39
C PRO A 320 -13.93 6.95 -4.20
N LEU A 321 -14.33 7.37 -3.00
CA LEU A 321 -13.54 7.18 -1.78
C LEU A 321 -13.17 5.70 -1.54
N SER A 322 -14.11 4.79 -1.76
CA SER A 322 -13.86 3.34 -1.63
C SER A 322 -12.82 2.84 -2.63
N ALA A 323 -12.80 3.39 -3.85
CA ALA A 323 -11.78 3.06 -4.86
C ALA A 323 -10.41 3.62 -4.45
N ALA A 324 -10.35 4.84 -3.89
CA ALA A 324 -9.11 5.40 -3.37
C ALA A 324 -8.56 4.56 -2.19
N ILE A 325 -9.42 4.12 -1.27
CA ILE A 325 -9.03 3.20 -0.20
C ILE A 325 -8.55 1.86 -0.78
N ALA A 326 -9.25 1.29 -1.77
CA ALA A 326 -8.83 0.04 -2.41
C ALA A 326 -7.43 0.16 -3.02
N ALA A 327 -7.14 1.24 -3.73
CA ALA A 327 -5.84 1.47 -4.37
C ALA A 327 -4.69 1.64 -3.36
N GLY A 328 -4.99 2.16 -2.16
CA GLY A 328 -4.03 2.29 -1.05
C GLY A 328 -3.97 1.09 -0.10
N THR A 329 -4.78 0.05 -0.30
CA THR A 329 -4.88 -1.11 0.60
C THR A 329 -4.87 -2.43 -0.16
N VAL A 330 -6.02 -3.02 -0.45
CA VAL A 330 -6.16 -4.35 -1.04
C VAL A 330 -5.53 -4.49 -2.42
N ASN A 331 -5.55 -3.44 -3.25
CA ASN A 331 -4.90 -3.49 -4.55
C ASN A 331 -3.37 -3.55 -4.40
N ALA A 332 -2.81 -2.70 -3.53
CA ALA A 332 -1.38 -2.71 -3.21
C ALA A 332 -0.94 -4.06 -2.60
N ALA A 333 -1.75 -4.63 -1.69
CA ALA A 333 -1.48 -5.92 -1.07
C ALA A 333 -1.39 -7.06 -2.10
N ARG A 334 -2.25 -7.05 -3.12
CA ARG A 334 -2.29 -8.10 -4.15
C ARG A 334 -1.10 -8.13 -5.11
N ILE A 335 -0.28 -7.08 -5.12
CA ILE A 335 0.88 -7.00 -6.01
C ILE A 335 2.01 -7.91 -5.54
N PHE A 336 2.24 -7.92 -4.25
CA PHE A 336 3.38 -8.62 -3.66
C PHE A 336 2.90 -9.66 -2.64
N PRO A 337 3.25 -10.95 -2.81
CA PRO A 337 2.87 -12.00 -1.85
C PRO A 337 3.28 -11.70 -0.40
N ALA A 338 4.24 -10.81 -0.20
CA ALA A 338 4.67 -10.39 1.14
C ALA A 338 3.57 -9.63 1.93
N PHE A 339 2.49 -9.20 1.27
CA PHE A 339 1.37 -8.49 1.86
C PHE A 339 0.02 -9.23 1.71
N ASP A 340 0.01 -10.51 1.36
CA ASP A 340 -1.20 -11.27 1.04
C ASP A 340 -2.18 -11.41 2.22
N ASP A 341 -1.69 -11.28 3.45
CA ASP A 341 -2.49 -11.29 4.70
C ASP A 341 -2.96 -9.88 5.13
N ARG A 342 -2.71 -8.83 4.34
CA ARG A 342 -2.96 -7.41 4.64
C ARG A 342 -3.94 -6.76 3.66
N GLY A 343 -4.19 -5.46 3.86
CA GLY A 343 -5.13 -4.70 3.02
C GLY A 343 -6.59 -5.09 3.25
N THR A 344 -6.90 -5.68 4.40
CA THR A 344 -8.24 -6.15 4.82
C THR A 344 -8.43 -6.01 6.33
N LEU A 345 -9.69 -5.92 6.78
CA LEU A 345 -10.12 -6.03 8.18
C LEU A 345 -10.84 -7.35 8.45
N ASN A 346 -10.61 -8.37 7.63
CA ASN A 346 -11.15 -9.71 7.87
C ASN A 346 -10.74 -10.24 9.24
N VAL A 347 -11.65 -10.95 9.88
CA VAL A 347 -11.34 -11.63 11.14
C VAL A 347 -10.17 -12.60 10.95
N GLY A 348 -9.17 -12.49 11.82
CA GLY A 348 -7.93 -13.24 11.76
C GLY A 348 -6.77 -12.55 11.02
N ALA A 349 -7.03 -11.49 10.23
CA ALA A 349 -6.00 -10.68 9.63
C ALA A 349 -5.19 -9.92 10.69
N PRO A 350 -3.95 -9.53 10.42
CA PRO A 350 -3.20 -8.61 11.28
C PRO A 350 -4.02 -7.35 11.58
N ALA A 351 -3.97 -6.88 12.83
CA ALA A 351 -4.69 -5.68 13.25
C ALA A 351 -3.93 -4.41 12.81
N ASP A 352 -3.82 -4.25 11.50
CA ASP A 352 -3.23 -3.11 10.82
C ASP A 352 -4.36 -2.23 10.30
N VAL A 353 -4.56 -1.06 10.94
CA VAL A 353 -5.72 -0.19 10.69
C VAL A 353 -5.27 1.25 10.51
N ALA A 354 -5.74 1.91 9.47
CA ALA A 354 -5.64 3.34 9.29
C ALA A 354 -6.94 4.02 9.74
N ILE A 355 -6.85 4.95 10.68
CA ILE A 355 -7.97 5.80 11.08
C ILE A 355 -7.76 7.16 10.44
N LEU A 356 -8.66 7.51 9.54
CA LEU A 356 -8.59 8.70 8.71
C LEU A 356 -9.79 9.62 8.97
N GLU A 357 -9.64 10.88 8.66
CA GLU A 357 -10.74 11.84 8.65
C GLU A 357 -10.86 12.47 7.27
N LEU A 358 -12.01 12.36 6.65
CA LEU A 358 -12.34 13.13 5.45
C LEU A 358 -12.94 14.47 5.90
N ARG A 359 -12.22 15.55 5.69
CA ARG A 359 -12.68 16.90 5.99
C ARG A 359 -13.18 17.57 4.74
N GLU A 360 -14.32 18.24 4.86
CA GLU A 360 -14.84 19.13 3.83
C GLU A 360 -14.30 20.56 4.06
N GLY A 361 -14.06 21.28 2.97
CA GLY A 361 -13.51 22.61 2.99
C GLY A 361 -12.74 22.95 1.72
N GLU A 362 -12.04 24.05 1.69
CA GLU A 362 -11.10 24.37 0.62
C GLU A 362 -9.70 23.93 1.01
N PHE A 363 -9.15 23.00 0.22
CA PHE A 363 -7.79 22.51 0.41
C PHE A 363 -6.98 22.72 -0.86
N GLU A 364 -5.80 23.30 -0.70
CA GLU A 364 -4.86 23.48 -1.80
C GLU A 364 -4.00 22.22 -1.95
N PHE A 365 -3.89 21.74 -3.18
CA PHE A 365 -3.02 20.63 -3.55
C PHE A 365 -2.01 21.08 -4.59
N LEU A 366 -0.80 20.60 -4.47
CA LEU A 366 0.32 20.93 -5.36
C LEU A 366 0.62 19.75 -6.29
N ASP A 367 0.94 20.06 -7.54
CA ASP A 367 1.69 19.16 -8.41
C ASP A 367 3.19 19.35 -8.25
N ASN A 368 3.98 18.70 -9.11
CA ASN A 368 5.44 18.83 -9.06
C ASN A 368 5.99 20.01 -9.87
N TYR A 369 5.13 20.77 -10.52
CA TYR A 369 5.47 21.94 -11.35
C TYR A 369 5.01 23.26 -10.72
N LYS A 370 4.72 23.25 -9.41
CA LYS A 370 4.18 24.38 -8.64
C LYS A 370 2.76 24.80 -9.07
N GLY A 371 2.09 23.97 -9.86
CA GLY A 371 0.67 24.14 -10.15
C GLY A 371 -0.16 23.82 -8.91
N THR A 372 -1.17 24.66 -8.64
CA THR A 372 -2.09 24.45 -7.53
C THR A 372 -3.47 24.11 -8.03
N ARG A 373 -4.19 23.28 -7.27
CA ARG A 373 -5.62 23.01 -7.45
C ARG A 373 -6.31 23.05 -6.09
N LYS A 374 -7.53 23.61 -6.07
CA LYS A 374 -8.36 23.61 -4.87
C LYS A 374 -9.33 22.43 -4.92
N GLY A 375 -9.24 21.56 -3.93
CA GLY A 375 -10.21 20.49 -3.70
C GLY A 375 -11.17 20.87 -2.57
N LYS A 376 -12.36 20.24 -2.59
CA LYS A 376 -13.39 20.45 -1.57
C LYS A 376 -13.31 19.46 -0.42
N GLN A 377 -12.46 18.47 -0.53
CA GLN A 377 -12.29 17.41 0.47
C GLN A 377 -10.82 17.01 0.57
N ARG A 378 -10.40 16.65 1.78
CA ARG A 378 -9.07 16.10 2.02
C ARG A 378 -9.13 15.04 3.13
N LEU A 379 -8.41 13.94 2.92
CA LEU A 379 -8.13 12.92 3.93
C LEU A 379 -6.97 13.37 4.82
N PHE A 380 -7.14 13.14 6.11
CA PHE A 380 -6.11 13.39 7.14
C PHE A 380 -5.88 12.11 7.93
N PRO A 381 -4.64 11.74 8.22
CA PRO A 381 -4.36 10.66 9.16
C PRO A 381 -4.73 11.13 10.57
N ILE A 382 -5.37 10.25 11.36
CA ILE A 382 -5.75 10.52 12.75
C ILE A 382 -4.96 9.61 13.69
N ALA A 383 -4.90 8.35 13.38
CA ALA A 383 -4.12 7.37 14.11
C ALA A 383 -3.89 6.14 13.22
N THR A 384 -2.86 5.40 13.54
CA THR A 384 -2.58 4.09 12.95
C THR A 384 -2.59 3.06 14.05
N VAL A 385 -3.20 1.91 13.81
CA VAL A 385 -3.06 0.73 14.66
C VAL A 385 -2.20 -0.26 13.90
N LEU A 386 -1.15 -0.74 14.55
CA LEU A 386 -0.21 -1.73 14.01
C LEU A 386 -0.12 -2.91 14.96
N GLY A 387 -0.58 -4.09 14.52
CA GLY A 387 -0.61 -5.28 15.38
C GLY A 387 -1.35 -5.02 16.70
N GLY A 388 -2.42 -4.22 16.68
CA GLY A 388 -3.21 -3.85 17.86
C GLY A 388 -2.66 -2.67 18.67
N LYS A 389 -1.51 -2.11 18.35
CA LYS A 389 -0.91 -0.98 19.07
C LYS A 389 -1.18 0.33 18.34
N LYS A 390 -1.76 1.30 19.06
CA LYS A 390 -2.07 2.63 18.54
C LYS A 390 -0.80 3.50 18.41
N THR A 391 -0.63 4.11 17.26
CA THR A 391 0.31 5.20 17.00
C THR A 391 -0.49 6.44 16.59
N PRO A 392 -0.38 7.57 17.27
CA PRO A 392 -1.05 8.81 16.85
C PRO A 392 -0.46 9.29 15.52
N ALA A 393 -1.29 10.00 14.73
CA ALA A 393 -0.77 10.77 13.62
C ALA A 393 0.21 11.83 14.11
N ARG A 394 1.01 12.34 13.21
CA ARG A 394 1.84 13.52 13.52
C ARG A 394 0.94 14.73 13.84
N ALA A 395 1.42 15.58 14.73
CA ALA A 395 0.79 16.86 15.06
C ALA A 395 0.81 17.84 13.86
#